data_b0c39d5b30b7a2efc79aa0ea8f4fd757
#
_entry.id   b0c39d5b30b7a2efc79aa0ea8f4fd757
#
_cell.length_a   1.000
_cell.length_b   1.000
_cell.length_c   1.000
_cell.angle_alpha   90.00
_cell.angle_beta   90.00
_cell.angle_gamma   90.00
#
_symmetry.space_group_name_H-M   'P 1'
#
loop_
_entity.id
_entity.type
_entity.pdbx_description
1 polymer ?
#
loop_
_entity_poly.entity_id
_entity_poly.type
_entity_poly.pdbx_seq_one_letter_code
_entity_poly.pdbx_strand_id
1 'polypeptide(L)'
;MNSKKEIHVVDFNLFADVIKSATKIVESAKLTITENGIEIYGCRGKLTRCELNSNSIYSDEPIELTIENLGTFYKVLCTICEIHKDDYLDFKFYVDLPKVLFESKKFKTKYQTQVETVDSVAKWISTKLTTQLIPEFEFTTTSDLIRRINSHSYIFDKIDDLRIYLETKDDMEKNAIFATLGNKSSNLNNEMTLKFGIVNNGAIAKDRNIILDLEHLNLFNALPSNDIKIFLPKQYNMLVSKAKVSGKNDTYFSMNIYNAILKN
;
A
#
# COMPACT_ATOMS: atom_id res chain seq x y z
N MET A 1 21.92 13.19 26.19
CA MET A 1 20.63 12.69 26.70
C MET A 1 19.69 12.73 25.52
N ASN A 2 19.26 11.57 25.01
CA ASN A 2 18.20 11.55 24.00
C ASN A 2 16.91 11.96 24.69
N SER A 3 16.32 13.07 24.28
CA SER A 3 15.04 13.51 24.82
C SER A 3 13.96 12.50 24.36
N LYS A 4 13.16 12.03 25.30
CA LYS A 4 11.99 11.22 25.04
C LYS A 4 10.99 12.08 24.27
N LYS A 5 10.64 11.68 23.02
CA LYS A 5 9.68 12.39 22.17
C LYS A 5 8.31 11.77 22.29
N GLU A 6 7.28 12.59 22.42
CA GLU A 6 5.89 12.16 22.55
C GLU A 6 5.21 12.10 21.18
N ILE A 7 4.38 11.07 20.98
CA ILE A 7 3.51 10.93 19.83
C ILE A 7 2.07 11.05 20.32
N HIS A 8 1.35 11.98 19.71
CA HIS A 8 -0.06 12.21 19.99
C HIS A 8 -0.92 11.30 19.09
N VAL A 9 -1.85 10.59 19.71
CA VAL A 9 -2.73 9.65 19.00
C VAL A 9 -4.10 10.28 18.82
N VAL A 10 -4.53 10.46 17.57
CA VAL A 10 -5.85 10.99 17.18
C VAL A 10 -6.83 9.85 16.94
N ASP A 11 -6.39 8.83 16.18
CA ASP A 11 -7.18 7.63 15.88
C ASP A 11 -6.26 6.40 15.87
N PHE A 12 -6.24 5.68 17.00
CA PHE A 12 -5.36 4.53 17.15
C PHE A 12 -5.74 3.36 16.23
N ASN A 13 -7.04 3.15 16.00
CA ASN A 13 -7.51 2.08 15.12
C ASN A 13 -7.07 2.36 13.67
N LEU A 14 -7.23 3.60 13.22
CA LEU A 14 -6.76 3.99 11.89
C LEU A 14 -5.25 3.84 11.77
N PHE A 15 -4.48 4.23 12.79
CA PHE A 15 -3.03 4.02 12.81
C PHE A 15 -2.67 2.53 12.68
N ALA A 16 -3.34 1.65 13.44
CA ALA A 16 -3.14 0.21 13.33
C ALA A 16 -3.47 -0.32 11.93
N ASP A 17 -4.54 0.18 11.30
CA ASP A 17 -4.91 -0.18 9.93
C ASP A 17 -3.91 0.31 8.89
N VAL A 18 -3.30 1.49 9.09
CA VAL A 18 -2.18 1.99 8.28
C VAL A 18 -1.01 1.01 8.31
N ILE A 19 -0.57 0.62 9.52
CA ILE A 19 0.52 -0.34 9.68
C ILE A 19 0.14 -1.71 9.09
N LYS A 20 -1.08 -2.20 9.33
CA LYS A 20 -1.59 -3.44 8.72
C LYS A 20 -1.51 -3.42 7.18
N SER A 21 -1.89 -2.31 6.58
CA SER A 21 -1.84 -2.18 5.12
C SER A 21 -0.40 -2.19 4.63
N ALA A 22 0.52 -1.53 5.34
CA ALA A 22 1.94 -1.57 5.03
C ALA A 22 2.53 -3.00 5.11
N THR A 23 2.15 -3.81 6.12
CA THR A 23 2.65 -5.18 6.28
C THR A 23 2.31 -6.10 5.12
N LYS A 24 1.26 -5.82 4.37
CA LYS A 24 0.86 -6.60 3.19
C LYS A 24 1.78 -6.36 1.99
N ILE A 25 2.52 -5.26 1.99
CA ILE A 25 3.35 -4.82 0.86
C ILE A 25 4.82 -4.94 1.17
N VAL A 26 5.24 -4.52 2.37
CA VAL A 26 6.64 -4.45 2.76
C VAL A 26 6.86 -5.05 4.14
N GLU A 27 8.04 -5.65 4.33
CA GLU A 27 8.44 -6.22 5.62
C GLU A 27 8.99 -5.15 6.55
N SER A 28 9.75 -4.21 5.99
CA SER A 28 10.37 -3.11 6.71
C SER A 28 10.01 -1.76 6.09
N ALA A 29 9.97 -0.71 6.91
CA ALA A 29 9.67 0.64 6.43
C ALA A 29 10.34 1.72 7.30
N LYS A 30 10.55 2.89 6.67
CA LYS A 30 10.86 4.13 7.37
C LYS A 30 9.54 4.86 7.68
N LEU A 31 9.41 5.29 8.94
CA LEU A 31 8.33 6.10 9.43
C LEU A 31 8.86 7.49 9.73
N THR A 32 8.20 8.52 9.21
CA THR A 32 8.46 9.92 9.54
C THR A 32 7.19 10.49 10.15
N ILE A 33 7.28 10.97 11.40
CA ILE A 33 6.14 11.54 12.14
C ILE A 33 6.43 13.02 12.36
N THR A 34 5.49 13.87 11.98
CA THR A 34 5.57 15.32 12.09
C THR A 34 4.27 15.88 12.67
N GLU A 35 4.17 17.18 12.80
CA GLU A 35 2.94 17.88 13.18
C GLU A 35 1.76 17.60 12.23
N ASN A 36 2.04 17.25 10.96
CA ASN A 36 1.04 16.98 9.93
C ASN A 36 0.59 15.51 9.89
N GLY A 37 1.22 14.64 10.67
CA GLY A 37 0.90 13.22 10.72
C GLY A 37 2.08 12.30 10.47
N ILE A 38 1.80 11.08 10.02
CA ILE A 38 2.78 10.04 9.73
C ILE A 38 2.89 9.78 8.23
N GLU A 39 4.11 9.68 7.76
CA GLU A 39 4.48 9.16 6.45
C GLU A 39 5.23 7.83 6.62
N ILE A 40 4.86 6.83 5.83
CA ILE A 40 5.50 5.52 5.82
C ILE A 40 6.00 5.22 4.42
N TYR A 41 7.29 4.90 4.31
CA TYR A 41 7.95 4.55 3.05
C TYR A 41 8.52 3.15 3.14
N GLY A 42 8.21 2.33 2.15
CA GLY A 42 8.74 0.98 2.06
C GLY A 42 8.98 0.53 0.62
N CYS A 43 9.85 -0.47 0.47
CA CYS A 43 10.14 -1.11 -0.81
C CYS A 43 10.04 -2.62 -0.69
N ARG A 44 9.53 -3.27 -1.75
CA ARG A 44 9.59 -4.71 -1.92
C ARG A 44 10.39 -5.02 -3.18
N GLY A 45 11.58 -5.56 -3.00
CA GLY A 45 12.51 -5.75 -4.11
C GLY A 45 12.87 -4.44 -4.81
N LYS A 46 13.10 -4.50 -6.12
CA LYS A 46 13.46 -3.34 -6.95
C LYS A 46 12.24 -2.70 -7.65
N LEU A 47 11.13 -3.38 -7.69
CA LEU A 47 10.02 -3.10 -8.59
C LEU A 47 8.80 -2.51 -7.89
N THR A 48 8.63 -2.76 -6.59
CA THR A 48 7.48 -2.28 -5.83
C THR A 48 7.89 -1.31 -4.76
N ARG A 49 7.19 -0.18 -4.69
CA ARG A 49 7.38 0.86 -3.67
C ARG A 49 6.03 1.27 -3.14
N CYS A 50 5.96 1.56 -1.84
CA CYS A 50 4.75 2.08 -1.23
C CYS A 50 5.04 3.35 -0.44
N GLU A 51 4.06 4.22 -0.44
CA GLU A 51 4.01 5.46 0.33
C GLU A 51 2.64 5.54 0.98
N LEU A 52 2.61 5.69 2.29
CA LEU A 52 1.40 5.83 3.05
C LEU A 52 1.47 7.13 3.85
N ASN A 53 0.34 7.84 3.91
CA ASN A 53 0.22 9.08 4.67
C ASN A 53 -1.05 9.03 5.50
N SER A 54 -0.96 9.45 6.76
CA SER A 54 -2.11 9.52 7.66
C SER A 54 -1.92 10.61 8.71
N ASN A 55 -3.01 11.23 9.12
CA ASN A 55 -3.04 12.12 10.27
C ASN A 55 -3.60 11.44 11.53
N SER A 56 -3.57 10.12 11.59
CA SER A 56 -4.04 9.33 12.74
C SER A 56 -3.17 9.49 13.99
N ILE A 57 -1.90 9.86 13.80
CA ILE A 57 -0.95 10.23 14.85
C ILE A 57 -0.12 11.42 14.38
N TYR A 58 0.42 12.20 15.31
CA TYR A 58 1.35 13.30 15.01
C TYR A 58 2.36 13.50 16.14
N SER A 59 3.38 14.32 15.92
CA SER A 59 4.35 14.73 16.92
C SER A 59 4.75 16.18 16.70
N ASP A 60 4.88 16.95 17.78
CA ASP A 60 5.31 18.35 17.73
C ASP A 60 6.78 18.47 17.27
N GLU A 61 7.58 17.46 17.56
CA GLU A 61 8.95 17.36 17.07
C GLU A 61 9.08 16.27 16.01
N PRO A 62 9.78 16.50 14.90
CA PRO A 62 9.98 15.47 13.89
C PRO A 62 10.65 14.22 14.47
N ILE A 63 10.09 13.05 14.14
CA ILE A 63 10.57 11.74 14.55
C ILE A 63 10.80 10.90 13.31
N GLU A 64 11.97 10.30 13.20
CA GLU A 64 12.27 9.30 12.18
C GLU A 64 12.56 7.95 12.83
N LEU A 65 11.90 6.92 12.34
CA LEU A 65 12.02 5.54 12.81
C LEU A 65 12.20 4.61 11.62
N THR A 66 13.00 3.57 11.80
CA THR A 66 13.02 2.42 10.90
C THR A 66 12.48 1.20 11.64
N ILE A 67 11.44 0.60 11.12
CA ILE A 67 10.85 -0.63 11.62
C ILE A 67 11.27 -1.76 10.69
N GLU A 68 12.11 -2.68 11.17
CA GLU A 68 12.58 -3.82 10.38
C GLU A 68 11.49 -4.86 10.13
N ASN A 69 10.67 -5.10 11.15
CA ASN A 69 9.60 -6.09 11.10
C ASN A 69 8.26 -5.44 11.42
N LEU A 70 7.62 -4.90 10.38
CA LEU A 70 6.31 -4.30 10.48
C LEU A 70 5.24 -5.29 10.98
N GLY A 71 5.36 -6.57 10.61
CA GLY A 71 4.42 -7.59 11.07
C GLY A 71 4.45 -7.78 12.58
N THR A 72 5.64 -7.80 13.19
CA THR A 72 5.79 -7.85 14.64
C THR A 72 5.31 -6.56 15.30
N PHE A 73 5.65 -5.41 14.72
CA PHE A 73 5.17 -4.12 15.22
C PHE A 73 3.64 -4.05 15.19
N TYR A 74 3.00 -4.50 14.11
CA TYR A 74 1.55 -4.58 14.02
C TYR A 74 0.93 -5.49 15.08
N LYS A 75 1.53 -6.65 15.37
CA LYS A 75 1.07 -7.54 16.45
C LYS A 75 1.10 -6.86 17.82
N VAL A 76 2.15 -6.06 18.09
CA VAL A 76 2.23 -5.26 19.32
C VAL A 76 1.09 -4.26 19.37
N LEU A 77 0.81 -3.54 18.26
CA LEU A 77 -0.32 -2.60 18.19
C LEU A 77 -1.67 -3.32 18.43
N CYS A 78 -1.88 -4.49 17.82
CA CYS A 78 -3.10 -5.28 18.04
C CYS A 78 -3.28 -5.66 19.51
N THR A 79 -2.21 -6.12 20.17
CA THR A 79 -2.24 -6.46 21.60
C THR A 79 -2.64 -5.25 22.44
N ILE A 80 -2.12 -4.07 22.12
CA ILE A 80 -2.47 -2.82 22.79
C ILE A 80 -3.95 -2.49 22.57
N CYS A 81 -4.45 -2.59 21.34
CA CYS A 81 -5.87 -2.37 21.02
C CYS A 81 -6.80 -3.29 21.81
N GLU A 82 -6.45 -4.57 21.94
CA GLU A 82 -7.26 -5.56 22.67
C GLU A 82 -7.30 -5.28 24.17
N ILE A 83 -6.18 -4.86 24.74
CA ILE A 83 -6.05 -4.62 26.19
C ILE A 83 -6.72 -3.29 26.58
N HIS A 84 -6.78 -2.31 25.67
CA HIS A 84 -7.16 -0.94 25.97
C HIS A 84 -8.41 -0.44 25.24
N LYS A 85 -9.31 -1.33 24.84
CA LYS A 85 -10.53 -0.95 24.10
C LYS A 85 -11.30 0.22 24.72
N ASP A 86 -11.24 0.37 26.03
CA ASP A 86 -12.01 1.38 26.78
C ASP A 86 -11.18 2.52 27.37
N ASP A 87 -9.84 2.45 27.29
CA ASP A 87 -8.92 3.37 28.02
C ASP A 87 -7.97 4.15 27.09
N TYR A 88 -8.35 4.45 25.85
CA TYR A 88 -7.50 5.17 24.89
C TYR A 88 -7.05 6.56 25.37
N LEU A 89 -7.82 7.22 26.23
CA LEU A 89 -7.52 8.55 26.74
C LEU A 89 -6.29 8.61 27.66
N ASP A 90 -5.89 7.47 28.25
CA ASP A 90 -4.72 7.38 29.15
C ASP A 90 -3.52 6.73 28.47
N PHE A 91 -3.58 6.53 27.16
CA PHE A 91 -2.53 5.88 26.40
C PHE A 91 -1.51 6.90 25.89
N LYS A 92 -0.23 6.65 26.18
CA LYS A 92 0.89 7.46 25.74
C LYS A 92 1.84 6.65 24.88
N PHE A 93 2.23 7.23 23.76
CA PHE A 93 3.18 6.65 22.83
C PHE A 93 4.40 7.57 22.74
N TYR A 94 5.58 7.02 23.00
CA TYR A 94 6.83 7.77 23.02
C TYR A 94 7.89 7.09 22.20
N VAL A 95 8.84 7.89 21.73
CA VAL A 95 10.09 7.40 21.16
C VAL A 95 11.25 7.76 22.06
N ASP A 96 11.96 6.75 22.53
CA ASP A 96 13.23 6.83 23.25
C ASP A 96 14.20 5.91 22.50
N LEU A 97 14.79 6.44 21.43
CA LEU A 97 15.60 5.65 20.50
C LEU A 97 16.67 4.80 21.21
N PRO A 98 16.83 3.52 20.88
CA PRO A 98 16.18 2.78 19.78
C PRO A 98 14.87 2.08 20.18
N LYS A 99 14.07 2.64 21.05
CA LYS A 99 12.87 2.01 21.60
C LYS A 99 11.65 2.86 21.34
N VAL A 100 10.55 2.20 21.02
CA VAL A 100 9.21 2.75 21.05
C VAL A 100 8.53 2.24 22.31
N LEU A 101 8.00 3.14 23.09
CA LEU A 101 7.39 2.86 24.39
C LEU A 101 5.90 3.14 24.29
N PHE A 102 5.10 2.13 24.66
CA PHE A 102 3.67 2.27 24.84
C PHE A 102 3.38 2.22 26.33
N GLU A 103 2.81 3.27 26.87
CA GLU A 103 2.52 3.38 28.31
C GLU A 103 1.05 3.68 28.54
N SER A 104 0.43 2.97 29.47
CA SER A 104 -0.88 3.31 30.04
C SER A 104 -0.81 3.20 31.56
N LYS A 105 -1.91 3.55 32.25
CA LYS A 105 -2.00 3.34 33.71
C LYS A 105 -1.89 1.86 34.10
N LYS A 106 -2.26 0.95 33.19
CA LYS A 106 -2.35 -0.50 33.49
C LYS A 106 -1.11 -1.28 33.05
N PHE A 107 -0.38 -0.81 32.07
CA PHE A 107 0.79 -1.56 31.57
C PHE A 107 1.82 -0.67 30.88
N LYS A 108 3.02 -1.24 30.69
CA LYS A 108 4.13 -0.63 29.99
C LYS A 108 4.77 -1.65 29.05
N THR A 109 4.71 -1.38 27.75
CA THR A 109 5.31 -2.22 26.72
C THR A 109 6.40 -1.45 25.98
N LYS A 110 7.52 -2.13 25.72
CA LYS A 110 8.65 -1.58 24.95
C LYS A 110 8.80 -2.39 23.67
N TYR A 111 8.89 -1.69 22.55
CA TYR A 111 9.26 -2.27 21.27
C TYR A 111 10.60 -1.69 20.83
N GLN A 112 11.55 -2.56 20.48
CA GLN A 112 12.86 -2.12 20.00
C GLN A 112 12.81 -1.88 18.49
N THR A 113 13.24 -0.68 18.07
CA THR A 113 13.38 -0.29 16.66
C THR A 113 14.86 -0.32 16.27
N GLN A 114 15.14 -0.33 14.99
CA GLN A 114 16.47 -0.01 14.49
C GLN A 114 16.68 1.51 14.44
N VAL A 115 17.91 1.93 14.74
CA VAL A 115 18.35 3.32 14.65
C VAL A 115 18.80 3.67 13.24
N GLU A 116 19.33 2.67 12.51
CA GLU A 116 19.85 2.86 11.17
C GLU A 116 18.78 2.58 10.11
N THR A 117 18.78 3.40 9.07
CA THR A 117 17.91 3.22 7.91
C THR A 117 18.27 1.94 7.17
N VAL A 118 17.29 1.09 6.89
CA VAL A 118 17.50 -0.03 5.98
C VAL A 118 17.89 0.53 4.61
N ASP A 119 19.01 0.07 4.06
CA ASP A 119 19.60 0.60 2.80
C ASP A 119 18.60 0.72 1.65
N SER A 120 17.69 -0.23 1.49
CA SER A 120 16.66 -0.21 0.45
C SER A 120 15.68 0.95 0.63
N VAL A 121 15.30 1.23 1.88
CA VAL A 121 14.39 2.32 2.24
C VAL A 121 15.09 3.66 2.10
N ALA A 122 16.38 3.75 2.52
CA ALA A 122 17.18 4.95 2.37
C ALA A 122 17.39 5.34 0.89
N LYS A 123 17.69 4.36 0.04
CA LYS A 123 17.81 4.57 -1.42
C LYS A 123 16.51 5.03 -2.05
N TRP A 124 15.39 4.49 -1.62
CA TRP A 124 14.07 4.90 -2.09
C TRP A 124 13.76 6.36 -1.75
N ILE A 125 14.01 6.75 -0.51
CA ILE A 125 13.73 8.12 -0.04
C ILE A 125 14.58 9.13 -0.79
N SER A 126 15.86 8.80 -1.05
CA SER A 126 16.74 9.66 -1.84
C SER A 126 16.31 9.79 -3.31
N THR A 127 15.54 8.83 -3.82
CA THR A 127 15.00 8.81 -5.19
C THR A 127 13.48 9.08 -5.21
N LYS A 128 12.92 9.67 -4.14
CA LYS A 128 11.51 10.07 -4.10
C LYS A 128 11.17 10.79 -5.40
N LEU A 129 10.09 10.36 -6.05
CA LEU A 129 9.64 10.95 -7.31
C LEU A 129 9.23 12.40 -7.03
N THR A 130 10.17 13.32 -7.21
CA THR A 130 9.94 14.77 -7.07
C THR A 130 9.15 15.35 -8.24
N THR A 131 9.05 14.58 -9.33
CA THR A 131 8.34 14.99 -10.55
C THR A 131 6.87 14.63 -10.44
N GLN A 132 6.00 15.58 -10.68
CA GLN A 132 4.57 15.34 -10.78
C GLN A 132 4.30 14.31 -11.88
N LEU A 133 3.70 13.15 -11.53
CA LEU A 133 3.34 12.14 -12.49
C LEU A 133 2.10 12.59 -13.28
N ILE A 134 2.22 12.63 -14.59
CA ILE A 134 1.13 13.00 -15.50
C ILE A 134 0.46 11.70 -15.98
N PRO A 135 -0.81 11.44 -15.63
CA PRO A 135 -1.53 10.28 -16.12
C PRO A 135 -1.67 10.31 -17.65
N GLU A 136 -1.29 9.23 -18.31
CA GLU A 136 -1.60 8.97 -19.72
C GLU A 136 -2.93 8.25 -19.84
N PHE A 137 -3.14 7.31 -18.93
CA PHE A 137 -4.33 6.49 -18.84
C PHE A 137 -4.71 6.30 -17.37
N GLU A 138 -5.98 6.49 -17.03
CA GLU A 138 -6.48 6.34 -15.66
C GLU A 138 -7.80 5.55 -15.67
N PHE A 139 -7.94 4.64 -14.72
CA PHE A 139 -9.17 3.91 -14.47
C PHE A 139 -9.40 3.69 -12.97
N THR A 140 -10.64 3.39 -12.62
CA THR A 140 -11.04 3.00 -11.26
C THR A 140 -11.45 1.54 -11.25
N THR A 141 -10.98 0.82 -10.24
CA THR A 141 -11.38 -0.56 -9.94
C THR A 141 -11.88 -0.68 -8.49
N THR A 142 -12.43 -1.82 -8.15
CA THR A 142 -12.90 -2.10 -6.78
C THR A 142 -12.25 -3.35 -6.21
N SER A 143 -12.18 -3.44 -4.90
CA SER A 143 -11.68 -4.64 -4.21
C SER A 143 -12.46 -5.91 -4.61
N ASP A 144 -13.76 -5.76 -4.93
CA ASP A 144 -14.59 -6.90 -5.37
C ASP A 144 -14.21 -7.40 -6.76
N LEU A 145 -13.92 -6.50 -7.69
CA LEU A 145 -13.44 -6.88 -9.03
C LEU A 145 -12.07 -7.56 -8.95
N ILE A 146 -11.16 -7.04 -8.13
CA ILE A 146 -9.84 -7.64 -7.91
C ILE A 146 -9.98 -9.04 -7.29
N ARG A 147 -10.81 -9.19 -6.25
CA ARG A 147 -11.07 -10.51 -5.61
C ARG A 147 -11.69 -11.51 -6.58
N ARG A 148 -12.60 -11.06 -7.46
CA ARG A 148 -13.20 -11.89 -8.48
C ARG A 148 -12.15 -12.42 -9.45
N ILE A 149 -11.23 -11.58 -9.92
CA ILE A 149 -10.14 -12.00 -10.80
C ILE A 149 -9.24 -13.00 -10.06
N ASN A 150 -8.84 -12.72 -8.83
CA ASN A 150 -8.05 -13.64 -8.01
C ASN A 150 -8.73 -15.01 -7.86
N SER A 151 -10.05 -15.04 -7.56
CA SER A 151 -10.76 -16.31 -7.42
C SER A 151 -10.82 -17.12 -8.71
N HIS A 152 -10.87 -16.46 -9.87
CA HIS A 152 -10.89 -17.15 -11.17
C HIS A 152 -9.49 -17.56 -11.66
N SER A 153 -8.42 -16.96 -11.13
CA SER A 153 -7.06 -17.34 -11.51
C SER A 153 -6.72 -18.79 -11.19
N TYR A 154 -7.37 -19.37 -10.18
CA TYR A 154 -7.19 -20.78 -9.78
C TYR A 154 -7.74 -21.81 -10.80
N ILE A 155 -8.44 -21.37 -11.84
CA ILE A 155 -8.89 -22.23 -12.94
C ILE A 155 -7.70 -22.64 -13.84
N PHE A 156 -6.61 -21.88 -13.80
CA PHE A 156 -5.43 -22.11 -14.62
C PHE A 156 -4.43 -23.03 -13.91
N ASP A 157 -4.03 -24.11 -14.56
CA ASP A 157 -3.16 -25.16 -13.99
C ASP A 157 -1.78 -24.66 -13.57
N LYS A 158 -1.27 -23.64 -14.26
CA LYS A 158 0.06 -23.04 -13.99
C LYS A 158 -0.08 -21.61 -13.57
N ILE A 159 -0.33 -21.40 -12.29
CA ILE A 159 -0.54 -20.07 -11.71
C ILE A 159 0.70 -19.16 -11.88
N ASP A 160 1.91 -19.72 -11.77
CA ASP A 160 3.16 -18.96 -11.90
C ASP A 160 3.38 -18.40 -13.31
N ASP A 161 2.80 -19.03 -14.33
CA ASP A 161 2.85 -18.57 -15.72
C ASP A 161 1.66 -17.67 -16.10
N LEU A 162 0.73 -17.44 -15.20
CA LEU A 162 -0.46 -16.64 -15.47
C LEU A 162 -0.06 -15.19 -15.79
N ARG A 163 -0.63 -14.68 -16.86
CA ARG A 163 -0.53 -13.27 -17.26
C ARG A 163 -1.92 -12.67 -17.32
N ILE A 164 -2.01 -11.44 -16.89
CA ILE A 164 -3.25 -10.67 -16.86
C ILE A 164 -3.03 -9.47 -17.76
N TYR A 165 -3.68 -9.48 -18.90
CA TYR A 165 -3.61 -8.42 -19.88
C TYR A 165 -4.75 -7.43 -19.63
N LEU A 166 -4.42 -6.15 -19.40
CA LEU A 166 -5.43 -5.12 -19.28
C LEU A 166 -5.66 -4.47 -20.64
N GLU A 167 -6.91 -4.47 -21.09
CA GLU A 167 -7.32 -3.97 -22.40
C GLU A 167 -8.69 -3.31 -22.36
N THR A 168 -8.94 -2.41 -23.30
CA THR A 168 -10.28 -1.90 -23.61
C THR A 168 -10.86 -2.70 -24.77
N LYS A 169 -12.14 -3.08 -24.71
CA LYS A 169 -12.84 -3.82 -25.77
C LYS A 169 -14.04 -3.01 -26.22
N ASP A 170 -13.96 -2.47 -27.44
CA ASP A 170 -15.01 -1.61 -28.02
C ASP A 170 -16.31 -2.35 -28.31
N ASP A 171 -16.24 -3.65 -28.48
CA ASP A 171 -17.36 -4.56 -28.78
C ASP A 171 -18.13 -5.02 -27.53
N MET A 172 -17.59 -4.77 -26.33
CA MET A 172 -18.22 -5.18 -25.07
C MET A 172 -18.91 -4.01 -24.37
N GLU A 173 -18.18 -3.24 -23.60
CA GLU A 173 -18.70 -2.12 -22.81
C GLU A 173 -17.81 -0.89 -23.00
N LYS A 174 -18.38 0.20 -23.50
CA LYS A 174 -17.65 1.47 -23.65
C LYS A 174 -17.17 1.95 -22.27
N ASN A 175 -15.95 2.46 -22.25
CA ASN A 175 -15.30 2.94 -21.03
C ASN A 175 -15.04 1.87 -19.95
N ALA A 176 -15.11 0.59 -20.28
CA ALA A 176 -14.68 -0.46 -19.38
C ALA A 176 -13.26 -0.91 -19.70
N ILE A 177 -12.51 -1.27 -18.66
CA ILE A 177 -11.26 -2.01 -18.80
C ILE A 177 -11.51 -3.46 -18.42
N PHE A 178 -10.95 -4.36 -19.20
CA PHE A 178 -11.06 -5.80 -19.01
C PHE A 178 -9.70 -6.38 -18.67
N ALA A 179 -9.70 -7.40 -17.82
CA ALA A 179 -8.57 -8.23 -17.53
C ALA A 179 -8.76 -9.56 -18.29
N THR A 180 -7.91 -9.84 -19.25
CA THR A 180 -7.84 -11.14 -19.94
C THR A 180 -6.76 -11.97 -19.28
N LEU A 181 -7.16 -13.09 -18.68
CA LEU A 181 -6.29 -14.06 -18.02
C LEU A 181 -5.91 -15.13 -19.01
N GLY A 182 -4.63 -15.47 -19.09
CA GLY A 182 -4.14 -16.55 -19.96
C GLY A 182 -2.74 -17.00 -19.56
N ASN A 183 -2.40 -18.25 -19.86
CA ASN A 183 -1.08 -18.80 -19.60
C ASN A 183 -0.15 -18.55 -20.80
N LYS A 184 1.01 -17.94 -20.55
CA LYS A 184 2.01 -17.66 -21.58
C LYS A 184 2.57 -18.91 -22.26
N SER A 185 2.63 -20.03 -21.53
CA SER A 185 3.30 -21.27 -21.96
C SER A 185 2.36 -22.36 -22.49
N SER A 186 1.03 -22.14 -22.46
CA SER A 186 0.09 -23.18 -22.87
C SER A 186 -0.30 -23.01 -24.33
N ASN A 187 -0.11 -24.10 -25.11
CA ASN A 187 -0.66 -24.22 -26.46
C ASN A 187 -2.20 -24.38 -26.45
N LEU A 188 -2.80 -24.50 -25.30
CA LEU A 188 -4.24 -24.52 -25.08
C LEU A 188 -4.65 -23.08 -24.75
N ASN A 189 -5.38 -22.45 -25.65
CA ASN A 189 -5.91 -21.09 -25.53
C ASN A 189 -7.04 -21.03 -24.50
N ASN A 190 -6.76 -21.38 -23.25
CA ASN A 190 -7.69 -21.13 -22.16
C ASN A 190 -7.52 -19.68 -21.74
N GLU A 191 -8.41 -18.83 -22.22
CA GLU A 191 -8.47 -17.44 -21.87
C GLU A 191 -9.78 -17.13 -21.15
N MET A 192 -9.71 -16.24 -20.17
CA MET A 192 -10.88 -15.72 -19.48
C MET A 192 -10.81 -14.21 -19.45
N THR A 193 -11.84 -13.55 -19.89
CA THR A 193 -11.96 -12.08 -19.85
C THR A 193 -12.98 -11.68 -18.82
N LEU A 194 -12.57 -10.80 -17.90
CA LEU A 194 -13.40 -10.28 -16.81
C LEU A 194 -13.33 -8.76 -16.79
N LYS A 195 -14.43 -8.09 -16.45
CA LYS A 195 -14.39 -6.65 -16.20
C LYS A 195 -13.49 -6.35 -15.00
N PHE A 196 -12.57 -5.42 -15.18
CA PHE A 196 -11.61 -5.03 -14.15
C PHE A 196 -11.86 -3.62 -13.60
N GLY A 197 -12.41 -2.71 -14.38
CA GLY A 197 -12.65 -1.36 -13.94
C GLY A 197 -13.36 -0.49 -14.97
N ILE A 198 -13.40 0.80 -14.67
CA ILE A 198 -14.00 1.84 -15.51
C ILE A 198 -12.94 2.87 -15.86
N VAL A 199 -12.79 3.16 -17.14
CA VAL A 199 -11.86 4.15 -17.67
C VAL A 199 -12.36 5.55 -17.29
N ASN A 200 -11.52 6.31 -16.61
CA ASN A 200 -11.81 7.69 -16.22
C ASN A 200 -11.22 8.70 -17.23
N ASN A 201 -10.03 8.40 -17.74
CA ASN A 201 -9.31 9.30 -18.65
C ASN A 201 -8.32 8.54 -19.54
N GLY A 202 -8.18 9.02 -20.77
CA GLY A 202 -7.21 8.49 -21.74
C GLY A 202 -7.65 7.17 -22.39
N ALA A 203 -6.72 6.56 -23.10
CA ALA A 203 -6.85 5.23 -23.68
C ALA A 203 -5.51 4.51 -23.58
N ILE A 204 -5.55 3.19 -23.50
CA ILE A 204 -4.32 2.38 -23.62
C ILE A 204 -3.86 2.50 -25.07
N ALA A 205 -2.65 3.01 -25.29
CA ALA A 205 -2.08 3.06 -26.63
C ALA A 205 -2.02 1.65 -27.24
N LYS A 206 -2.33 1.51 -28.52
CA LYS A 206 -2.44 0.20 -29.21
C LYS A 206 -1.14 -0.63 -29.16
N ASP A 207 -0.01 0.04 -29.01
CA ASP A 207 1.32 -0.55 -28.92
C ASP A 207 1.78 -0.81 -27.48
N ARG A 208 0.95 -0.45 -26.49
CA ARG A 208 1.28 -0.55 -25.07
C ARG A 208 0.44 -1.60 -24.38
N ASN A 209 1.04 -2.75 -24.13
CA ASN A 209 0.42 -3.81 -23.34
C ASN A 209 0.67 -3.57 -21.86
N ILE A 210 -0.39 -3.59 -21.04
CA ILE A 210 -0.29 -3.59 -19.59
C ILE A 210 -0.44 -5.04 -19.14
N ILE A 211 0.68 -5.64 -18.73
CA ILE A 211 0.73 -7.03 -18.29
C ILE A 211 1.00 -7.06 -16.79
N LEU A 212 0.12 -7.73 -16.08
CA LEU A 212 0.19 -7.96 -14.64
C LEU A 212 0.37 -9.46 -14.36
N ASP A 213 0.84 -9.77 -13.17
CA ASP A 213 0.82 -11.10 -12.57
C ASP A 213 -0.05 -11.11 -11.30
N LEU A 214 -0.13 -12.26 -10.65
CA LEU A 214 -0.89 -12.38 -9.40
C LEU A 214 -0.31 -11.55 -8.26
N GLU A 215 0.99 -11.28 -8.26
CA GLU A 215 1.60 -10.45 -7.24
C GLU A 215 1.06 -9.03 -7.32
N HIS A 216 0.86 -8.48 -8.53
CA HIS A 216 0.23 -7.17 -8.71
C HIS A 216 -1.20 -7.15 -8.16
N LEU A 217 -2.00 -8.20 -8.40
CA LEU A 217 -3.35 -8.30 -7.84
C LEU A 217 -3.34 -8.35 -6.31
N ASN A 218 -2.39 -9.08 -5.73
CA ASN A 218 -2.25 -9.16 -4.28
C ASN A 218 -1.89 -7.80 -3.66
N LEU A 219 -1.08 -7.01 -4.35
CA LEU A 219 -0.75 -5.65 -3.93
C LEU A 219 -1.98 -4.72 -4.00
N PHE A 220 -2.81 -4.85 -5.02
CA PHE A 220 -4.07 -4.11 -5.09
C PHE A 220 -5.03 -4.49 -3.95
N ASN A 221 -5.08 -5.78 -3.56
CA ASN A 221 -5.84 -6.24 -2.39
C ASN A 221 -5.31 -5.69 -1.05
N ALA A 222 -4.10 -5.17 -1.01
CA ALA A 222 -3.56 -4.50 0.17
C ALA A 222 -4.15 -3.10 0.37
N LEU A 223 -4.69 -2.49 -0.69
CA LEU A 223 -5.30 -1.17 -0.62
C LEU A 223 -6.60 -1.21 0.20
N PRO A 224 -6.75 -0.30 1.16
CA PRO A 224 -7.83 -0.38 2.15
C PRO A 224 -9.16 0.24 1.68
N SER A 225 -9.36 0.42 0.38
CA SER A 225 -10.52 1.12 -0.19
C SER A 225 -11.28 0.25 -1.16
N ASN A 226 -12.59 0.46 -1.23
CA ASN A 226 -13.41 -0.12 -2.29
C ASN A 226 -13.20 0.58 -3.65
N ASP A 227 -12.76 1.84 -3.62
CA ASP A 227 -12.48 2.63 -4.84
C ASP A 227 -10.97 2.81 -4.97
N ILE A 228 -10.38 2.09 -5.92
CA ILE A 228 -8.94 2.11 -6.18
C ILE A 228 -8.72 2.80 -7.52
N LYS A 229 -8.05 3.94 -7.51
CA LYS A 229 -7.61 4.63 -8.72
C LYS A 229 -6.29 4.07 -9.17
N ILE A 230 -6.22 3.66 -10.43
CA ILE A 230 -4.99 3.14 -11.05
C ILE A 230 -4.69 3.98 -12.27
N PHE A 231 -3.45 4.43 -12.41
CA PHE A 231 -3.04 5.17 -13.58
C PHE A 231 -1.65 4.76 -14.07
N LEU A 232 -1.46 4.98 -15.36
CA LEU A 232 -0.22 4.79 -16.09
C LEU A 232 0.37 6.17 -16.38
N PRO A 233 1.52 6.55 -15.80
CA PRO A 233 2.13 7.83 -16.10
C PRO A 233 2.85 7.82 -17.46
N LYS A 234 2.86 8.96 -18.14
CA LYS A 234 3.57 9.13 -19.42
C LYS A 234 5.08 8.88 -19.31
N GLN A 235 5.64 9.23 -18.15
CA GLN A 235 7.10 9.27 -17.97
C GLN A 235 7.71 7.90 -17.66
N TYR A 236 6.92 6.95 -17.16
CA TYR A 236 7.45 5.70 -16.61
C TYR A 236 6.60 4.49 -17.01
N ASN A 237 7.28 3.36 -17.23
CA ASN A 237 6.60 2.08 -17.46
C ASN A 237 6.23 1.42 -16.12
N MET A 238 5.29 2.03 -15.40
CA MET A 238 4.81 1.55 -14.12
C MET A 238 3.31 1.82 -13.97
N LEU A 239 2.65 1.06 -13.10
CA LEU A 239 1.32 1.39 -12.61
C LEU A 239 1.44 2.09 -11.26
N VAL A 240 0.62 3.09 -11.07
CA VAL A 240 0.47 3.78 -9.79
C VAL A 240 -0.96 3.56 -9.30
N SER A 241 -1.09 2.86 -8.18
CA SER A 241 -2.38 2.61 -7.56
C SER A 241 -2.53 3.51 -6.35
N LYS A 242 -3.68 4.18 -6.24
CA LYS A 242 -4.01 5.11 -5.16
C LYS A 242 -5.30 4.72 -4.48
N ALA A 243 -5.30 4.75 -3.16
CA ALA A 243 -6.48 4.60 -2.34
C ALA A 243 -6.49 5.62 -1.19
N LYS A 244 -7.67 6.02 -0.76
CA LYS A 244 -7.87 6.88 0.40
C LYS A 244 -9.02 6.33 1.24
N VAL A 245 -8.84 6.34 2.55
CA VAL A 245 -9.86 5.97 3.54
C VAL A 245 -10.02 7.13 4.50
N SER A 246 -11.25 7.46 4.85
CA SER A 246 -11.56 8.42 5.90
C SER A 246 -11.84 7.66 7.20
N GLY A 247 -11.23 8.14 8.28
CA GLY A 247 -11.44 7.66 9.65
C GLY A 247 -12.46 8.54 10.41
N LYS A 248 -12.41 8.45 11.72
CA LYS A 248 -13.21 9.31 12.62
C LYS A 248 -12.50 10.66 12.82
N ASN A 249 -13.24 11.69 13.23
CA ASN A 249 -12.69 12.99 13.60
C ASN A 249 -11.81 13.62 12.51
N ASP A 250 -12.26 13.60 11.25
CA ASP A 250 -11.51 14.10 10.09
C ASP A 250 -10.14 13.45 9.87
N THR A 251 -9.91 12.29 10.48
CA THR A 251 -8.70 11.51 10.20
C THR A 251 -8.79 10.86 8.82
N TYR A 252 -7.63 10.65 8.21
CA TYR A 252 -7.54 9.97 6.92
C TYR A 252 -6.30 9.09 6.84
N PHE A 253 -6.36 8.17 5.90
CA PHE A 253 -5.27 7.35 5.45
C PHE A 253 -5.25 7.32 3.94
N SER A 254 -4.12 7.62 3.34
CA SER A 254 -3.91 7.50 1.90
C SER A 254 -2.71 6.60 1.61
N MET A 255 -2.80 5.84 0.52
CA MET A 255 -1.78 4.88 0.11
C MET A 255 -1.53 4.97 -1.38
N ASN A 256 -0.26 5.06 -1.75
CA ASN A 256 0.20 4.97 -3.12
C ASN A 256 1.11 3.74 -3.26
N ILE A 257 0.85 2.92 -4.27
CA ILE A 257 1.71 1.80 -4.65
C ILE A 257 2.23 2.07 -6.06
N TYR A 258 3.53 1.94 -6.23
CA TYR A 258 4.23 2.11 -7.50
C TYR A 258 4.79 0.77 -7.93
N ASN A 259 4.27 0.20 -9.02
CA ASN A 259 4.67 -1.10 -9.55
C ASN A 259 5.21 -0.98 -10.95
N ALA A 260 6.40 -1.54 -11.21
CA ALA A 260 6.88 -1.69 -12.57
C ALA A 260 5.99 -2.68 -13.34
N ILE A 261 5.70 -2.35 -14.61
CA ILE A 261 4.93 -3.23 -15.50
C ILE A 261 5.90 -4.26 -16.10
N LEU A 262 5.43 -5.49 -16.24
CA LEU A 262 6.19 -6.53 -16.93
C LEU A 262 6.45 -6.12 -18.39
N LYS A 263 7.66 -6.36 -18.86
CA LYS A 263 7.99 -6.22 -20.28
C LYS A 263 7.56 -7.49 -21.01
N ASN A 264 7.08 -7.30 -22.23
CA ASN A 264 6.81 -8.42 -23.16
C ASN A 264 8.06 -9.24 -23.45
#